data_a2eeac3c86bf16a011f7e8f09220c788
#
_entry.id   a2eeac3c86bf16a011f7e8f09220c788
#
_cell.length_a   1.000
_cell.length_b   1.000
_cell.length_c   1.000
_cell.angle_alpha   90.00
_cell.angle_beta   90.00
_cell.angle_gamma   90.00
#
_symmetry.space_group_name_H-M   'P 1'
#
loop_
_entity.id
_entity.type
_entity.pdbx_description
1 polymer ?
#
loop_
_entity_poly.entity_id
_entity_poly.type
_entity_poly.pdbx_seq_one_letter_code
_entity_poly.pdbx_strand_id
1 'polypeptide(L)'
;MKATSSIHAVIFDFDGTLAKLNIDFPLMRQAVLDLVGAYGVPLNGMSNLYVLEMIKAAQKLISEIHPKKEEAFLEQAVALITKIEIEAAKKGELIGGTRDMLAELKRRNIKAGVVTRNCQAAVTMVFPDIFNYCDSVITREMTRNVKPHPEHLFVAIRSLGVAPELSSMVGDHPMDIKIGKDAGTLTIGVLTGYSTSDELLKAGADIIIDKAADIIGLLP
;
A
#
# COMPACT_ATOMS: atom_id res chain seq x y z
N MET A 1 4.92 -24.51 7.76
CA MET A 1 5.09 -23.10 8.18
C MET A 1 6.43 -22.63 7.63
N LYS A 2 6.48 -21.51 6.90
CA LYS A 2 7.75 -20.86 6.54
C LYS A 2 8.43 -20.43 7.84
N ALA A 3 9.70 -20.76 8.02
CA ALA A 3 10.43 -20.42 9.24
C ALA A 3 10.75 -18.92 9.25
N THR A 4 10.39 -18.20 10.31
CA THR A 4 10.75 -16.78 10.51
C THR A 4 12.25 -16.59 10.73
N SER A 5 12.98 -17.67 11.03
CA SER A 5 14.42 -17.69 11.27
C SER A 5 15.31 -17.38 10.06
N SER A 6 14.73 -17.23 8.86
CA SER A 6 15.47 -16.93 7.62
C SER A 6 15.03 -15.63 6.94
N ILE A 7 14.29 -14.76 7.63
CA ILE A 7 13.83 -13.50 7.05
C ILE A 7 14.95 -12.47 7.02
N HIS A 8 15.28 -11.98 5.83
CA HIS A 8 16.32 -10.97 5.57
C HIS A 8 15.72 -9.62 5.17
N ALA A 9 14.45 -9.56 4.82
CA ALA A 9 13.74 -8.33 4.54
C ALA A 9 12.30 -8.37 5.03
N VAL A 10 11.81 -7.25 5.54
CA VAL A 10 10.41 -7.02 5.90
C VAL A 10 9.88 -5.87 5.06
N ILE A 11 8.81 -6.12 4.30
CA ILE A 11 8.16 -5.11 3.48
C ILE A 11 6.80 -4.81 4.13
N PHE A 12 6.55 -3.55 4.41
CA PHE A 12 5.34 -3.08 5.08
C PHE A 12 4.42 -2.36 4.11
N ASP A 13 3.11 -2.48 4.30
CA ASP A 13 2.21 -1.41 3.90
C ASP A 13 2.44 -0.17 4.77
N PHE A 14 1.83 0.97 4.40
CA PHE A 14 2.02 2.23 5.12
C PHE A 14 0.78 2.61 5.95
N ASP A 15 -0.37 2.88 5.31
CA ASP A 15 -1.58 3.33 6.00
C ASP A 15 -2.34 2.16 6.63
N GLY A 16 -2.54 2.21 7.93
CA GLY A 16 -3.09 1.10 8.73
C GLY A 16 -2.02 0.13 9.25
N THR A 17 -0.76 0.24 8.80
CA THR A 17 0.34 -0.66 9.16
C THR A 17 1.49 0.04 9.90
N LEU A 18 2.11 1.06 9.30
CA LEU A 18 3.16 1.89 9.91
C LEU A 18 2.65 3.24 10.40
N ALA A 19 1.60 3.74 9.78
CA ALA A 19 0.99 5.04 10.03
C ALA A 19 -0.54 4.94 9.96
N LYS A 20 -1.20 5.97 10.46
CA LYS A 20 -2.64 6.15 10.36
C LYS A 20 -2.92 7.50 9.70
N LEU A 21 -3.40 7.48 8.46
CA LEU A 21 -3.69 8.68 7.70
C LEU A 21 -5.14 9.17 7.88
N ASN A 22 -6.07 8.29 8.18
CA ASN A 22 -7.51 8.58 8.26
C ASN A 22 -8.07 9.12 6.93
N ILE A 23 -7.70 8.50 5.81
CA ILE A 23 -8.22 8.87 4.49
C ILE A 23 -9.73 8.59 4.43
N ASP A 24 -10.51 9.59 4.02
CA ASP A 24 -11.93 9.43 3.74
C ASP A 24 -12.11 8.76 2.36
N PHE A 25 -12.03 7.42 2.34
CA PHE A 25 -12.20 6.64 1.11
C PHE A 25 -13.58 6.79 0.46
N PRO A 26 -14.71 6.87 1.20
CA PRO A 26 -16.01 7.21 0.64
C PRO A 26 -16.01 8.56 -0.11
N LEU A 27 -15.47 9.61 0.51
CA LEU A 27 -15.32 10.93 -0.13
C LEU A 27 -14.45 10.85 -1.38
N MET A 28 -13.28 10.22 -1.28
CA MET A 28 -12.35 10.04 -2.41
C MET A 28 -13.04 9.33 -3.57
N ARG A 29 -13.77 8.26 -3.26
CA ARG A 29 -14.52 7.49 -4.25
C ARG A 29 -15.57 8.33 -4.94
N GLN A 30 -16.39 9.06 -4.18
CA GLN A 30 -17.44 9.92 -4.74
C GLN A 30 -16.85 11.00 -5.63
N ALA A 31 -15.80 11.67 -5.20
CA ALA A 31 -15.12 12.70 -5.99
C ALA A 31 -14.59 12.16 -7.34
N VAL A 32 -14.05 10.93 -7.36
CA VAL A 32 -13.62 10.29 -8.62
C VAL A 32 -14.82 9.92 -9.50
N LEU A 33 -15.93 9.42 -8.93
CA LEU A 33 -17.16 9.14 -9.69
C LEU A 33 -17.74 10.42 -10.33
N ASP A 34 -17.75 11.52 -9.59
CA ASP A 34 -18.23 12.82 -10.09
C ASP A 34 -17.35 13.30 -11.26
N LEU A 35 -16.03 13.15 -11.15
CA LEU A 35 -15.10 13.46 -12.23
C LEU A 35 -15.35 12.58 -13.45
N VAL A 36 -15.51 11.27 -13.29
CA VAL A 36 -15.82 10.33 -14.39
C VAL A 36 -17.11 10.72 -15.09
N GLY A 37 -18.17 11.05 -14.31
CA GLY A 37 -19.44 11.53 -14.84
C GLY A 37 -19.31 12.82 -15.66
N ALA A 38 -18.47 13.76 -15.24
CA ALA A 38 -18.19 15.00 -15.96
C ALA A 38 -17.53 14.77 -17.34
N TYR A 39 -16.85 13.64 -17.52
CA TYR A 39 -16.30 13.21 -18.81
C TYR A 39 -17.30 12.43 -19.69
N GLY A 40 -18.54 12.26 -19.22
CA GLY A 40 -19.62 11.59 -19.96
C GLY A 40 -19.47 10.07 -20.06
N VAL A 41 -18.71 9.46 -19.15
CA VAL A 41 -18.49 8.01 -19.11
C VAL A 41 -19.53 7.34 -18.20
N PRO A 42 -20.13 6.21 -18.64
CA PRO A 42 -21.06 5.45 -17.81
C PRO A 42 -20.37 4.92 -16.55
N LEU A 43 -21.04 5.06 -15.39
CA LEU A 43 -20.52 4.60 -14.09
C LEU A 43 -20.78 3.10 -13.82
N ASN A 44 -21.43 2.41 -14.78
CA ASN A 44 -21.79 0.99 -14.65
C ASN A 44 -20.53 0.12 -14.47
N GLY A 45 -20.55 -0.79 -13.49
CA GLY A 45 -19.45 -1.69 -13.19
C GLY A 45 -18.30 -1.10 -12.36
N MET A 46 -18.36 0.19 -12.01
CA MET A 46 -17.33 0.82 -11.19
C MET A 46 -17.57 0.68 -9.68
N SER A 47 -18.77 0.22 -9.27
CA SER A 47 -19.18 0.16 -7.86
C SER A 47 -18.28 -0.71 -6.98
N ASN A 48 -17.67 -1.76 -7.51
CA ASN A 48 -16.85 -2.72 -6.77
C ASN A 48 -15.34 -2.52 -6.96
N LEU A 49 -14.92 -1.51 -7.71
CA LEU A 49 -13.50 -1.24 -7.96
C LEU A 49 -12.92 -0.39 -6.84
N TYR A 50 -11.66 -0.60 -6.47
CA TYR A 50 -10.91 0.38 -5.70
C TYR A 50 -10.65 1.64 -6.53
N VAL A 51 -10.37 2.76 -5.88
CA VAL A 51 -10.28 4.08 -6.53
C VAL A 51 -9.27 4.11 -7.68
N LEU A 52 -8.09 3.52 -7.52
CA LEU A 52 -7.07 3.50 -8.59
C LEU A 52 -7.50 2.62 -9.78
N GLU A 53 -8.15 1.50 -9.51
CA GLU A 53 -8.73 0.63 -10.55
C GLU A 53 -9.91 1.30 -11.26
N MET A 54 -10.71 2.09 -10.53
CA MET A 54 -11.78 2.92 -11.11
C MET A 54 -11.21 3.97 -12.07
N ILE A 55 -10.15 4.67 -11.67
CA ILE A 55 -9.47 5.65 -12.53
C ILE A 55 -8.94 4.98 -13.80
N LYS A 56 -8.29 3.80 -13.69
CA LYS A 56 -7.80 3.04 -14.86
C LYS A 56 -8.94 2.60 -15.79
N ALA A 57 -10.04 2.12 -15.23
CA ALA A 57 -11.21 1.71 -16.01
C ALA A 57 -11.84 2.89 -16.74
N ALA A 58 -12.01 4.02 -16.07
CA ALA A 58 -12.52 5.25 -16.66
C ALA A 58 -11.58 5.80 -17.74
N GLN A 59 -10.27 5.83 -17.49
CA GLN A 59 -9.25 6.22 -18.46
C GLN A 59 -9.39 5.44 -19.77
N LYS A 60 -9.53 4.11 -19.67
CA LYS A 60 -9.71 3.25 -20.84
C LYS A 60 -10.98 3.62 -21.63
N LEU A 61 -12.11 3.81 -20.96
CA LEU A 61 -13.35 4.20 -21.61
C LEU A 61 -13.27 5.60 -22.25
N ILE A 62 -12.62 6.55 -21.57
CA ILE A 62 -12.40 7.89 -22.09
C ILE A 62 -11.50 7.85 -23.35
N SER A 63 -10.46 7.01 -23.35
CA SER A 63 -9.58 6.87 -24.51
C SER A 63 -10.32 6.33 -25.74
N GLU A 64 -11.34 5.49 -25.55
CA GLU A 64 -12.18 4.95 -26.60
C GLU A 64 -13.21 5.98 -27.14
N ILE A 65 -13.81 6.80 -26.25
CA ILE A 65 -14.89 7.74 -26.60
C ILE A 65 -14.33 9.13 -26.95
N HIS A 66 -13.34 9.59 -26.20
CA HIS A 66 -12.75 10.93 -26.29
C HIS A 66 -11.22 10.88 -26.17
N PRO A 67 -10.48 10.33 -27.15
CA PRO A 67 -9.02 10.11 -27.04
C PRO A 67 -8.22 11.35 -26.63
N LYS A 68 -8.63 12.54 -27.11
CA LYS A 68 -7.96 13.82 -26.78
C LYS A 68 -8.15 14.29 -25.33
N LYS A 69 -9.06 13.66 -24.57
CA LYS A 69 -9.34 14.03 -23.17
C LYS A 69 -8.74 13.06 -22.15
N GLU A 70 -8.14 11.96 -22.61
CA GLU A 70 -7.62 10.90 -21.74
C GLU A 70 -6.55 11.43 -20.76
N GLU A 71 -5.55 12.13 -21.28
CA GLU A 71 -4.45 12.68 -20.49
C GLU A 71 -4.96 13.69 -19.44
N ALA A 72 -5.81 14.62 -19.87
CA ALA A 72 -6.40 15.61 -18.95
C ALA A 72 -7.27 14.96 -17.85
N PHE A 73 -7.99 13.88 -18.17
CA PHE A 73 -8.72 13.12 -17.17
C PHE A 73 -7.77 12.50 -16.15
N LEU A 74 -6.72 11.84 -16.62
CA LEU A 74 -5.75 11.17 -15.74
C LEU A 74 -5.06 12.17 -14.81
N GLU A 75 -4.61 13.30 -15.32
CA GLU A 75 -4.02 14.39 -14.53
C GLU A 75 -4.97 14.89 -13.44
N GLN A 76 -6.23 15.16 -13.81
CA GLN A 76 -7.25 15.63 -12.87
C GLN A 76 -7.56 14.57 -11.80
N ALA A 77 -7.71 13.32 -12.18
CA ALA A 77 -7.99 12.23 -11.26
C ALA A 77 -6.83 12.01 -10.26
N VAL A 78 -5.59 12.01 -10.75
CA VAL A 78 -4.40 11.89 -9.89
C VAL A 78 -4.28 13.09 -8.95
N ALA A 79 -4.45 14.32 -9.44
CA ALA A 79 -4.42 15.53 -8.62
C ALA A 79 -5.50 15.51 -7.53
N LEU A 80 -6.71 15.05 -7.88
CA LEU A 80 -7.85 14.94 -6.96
C LEU A 80 -7.55 14.00 -5.78
N ILE A 81 -7.12 12.77 -6.07
CA ILE A 81 -6.81 11.79 -5.00
C ILE A 81 -5.59 12.22 -4.19
N THR A 82 -4.56 12.78 -4.82
CA THR A 82 -3.38 13.31 -4.15
C THR A 82 -3.74 14.41 -3.16
N LYS A 83 -4.63 15.33 -3.55
CA LYS A 83 -5.10 16.37 -2.64
C LYS A 83 -5.78 15.80 -1.40
N ILE A 84 -6.64 14.80 -1.56
CA ILE A 84 -7.35 14.14 -0.45
C ILE A 84 -6.35 13.42 0.47
N GLU A 85 -5.38 12.71 -0.08
CA GLU A 85 -4.33 12.05 0.70
C GLU A 85 -3.46 13.03 1.49
N ILE A 86 -3.07 14.16 0.88
CA ILE A 86 -2.29 15.21 1.55
C ILE A 86 -3.09 15.84 2.68
N GLU A 87 -4.37 16.14 2.48
CA GLU A 87 -5.23 16.68 3.56
C GLU A 87 -5.37 15.69 4.73
N ALA A 88 -5.50 14.41 4.44
CA ALA A 88 -5.52 13.36 5.46
C ALA A 88 -4.15 13.25 6.17
N ALA A 89 -3.06 13.29 5.42
CA ALA A 89 -1.70 13.20 5.95
C ALA A 89 -1.32 14.33 6.92
N LYS A 90 -1.92 15.53 6.79
CA LYS A 90 -1.73 16.64 7.74
C LYS A 90 -2.13 16.29 9.18
N LYS A 91 -3.04 15.33 9.33
CA LYS A 91 -3.54 14.81 10.61
C LYS A 91 -3.08 13.38 10.88
N GLY A 92 -2.26 12.86 9.97
CA GLY A 92 -1.72 11.51 10.07
C GLY A 92 -0.61 11.44 11.11
N GLU A 93 -0.44 10.25 11.68
CA GLU A 93 0.59 9.96 12.66
C GLU A 93 1.17 8.56 12.48
N LEU A 94 2.39 8.35 12.95
CA LEU A 94 2.96 7.01 13.01
C LEU A 94 2.29 6.17 14.10
N ILE A 95 2.05 4.91 13.81
CA ILE A 95 1.60 3.94 14.80
C ILE A 95 2.73 3.72 15.82
N GLY A 96 2.35 3.68 17.10
CA GLY A 96 3.32 3.60 18.22
C GLY A 96 4.27 2.40 18.09
N GLY A 97 5.57 2.67 18.20
CA GLY A 97 6.65 1.69 18.07
C GLY A 97 7.22 1.52 16.64
N THR A 98 6.66 2.20 15.63
CA THR A 98 7.14 2.09 14.23
C THR A 98 8.62 2.44 14.09
N ARG A 99 9.07 3.57 14.63
CA ARG A 99 10.49 3.99 14.53
C ARG A 99 11.43 3.02 15.23
N ASP A 100 11.07 2.61 16.46
CA ASP A 100 11.90 1.71 17.27
C ASP A 100 12.01 0.33 16.59
N MET A 101 10.91 -0.17 16.04
CA MET A 101 10.88 -1.41 15.26
C MET A 101 11.81 -1.34 14.05
N LEU A 102 11.69 -0.28 13.24
CA LEU A 102 12.53 -0.12 12.03
C LEU A 102 14.01 0.04 12.39
N ALA A 103 14.33 0.76 13.47
CA ALA A 103 15.70 0.87 13.99
C ALA A 103 16.23 -0.50 14.46
N GLU A 104 15.40 -1.31 15.11
CA GLU A 104 15.77 -2.66 15.55
C GLU A 104 15.98 -3.61 14.37
N LEU A 105 15.14 -3.57 13.32
CA LEU A 105 15.38 -4.33 12.08
C LEU A 105 16.75 -4.00 11.49
N LYS A 106 17.07 -2.71 11.40
CA LYS A 106 18.37 -2.24 10.90
C LYS A 106 19.53 -2.75 11.77
N ARG A 107 19.37 -2.73 13.10
CA ARG A 107 20.38 -3.28 14.05
C ARG A 107 20.61 -4.78 13.85
N ARG A 108 19.57 -5.54 13.48
CA ARG A 108 19.64 -6.97 13.17
C ARG A 108 20.07 -7.26 11.73
N ASN A 109 20.44 -6.24 10.93
CA ASN A 109 20.76 -6.35 9.50
C ASN A 109 19.60 -6.93 8.67
N ILE A 110 18.35 -6.72 9.10
CA ILE A 110 17.15 -7.06 8.33
C ILE A 110 16.71 -5.80 7.59
N LYS A 111 16.61 -5.90 6.26
CA LYS A 111 16.22 -4.78 5.41
C LYS A 111 14.75 -4.44 5.59
N ALA A 112 14.44 -3.15 5.59
CA ALA A 112 13.07 -2.64 5.68
C ALA A 112 12.63 -2.00 4.37
N GLY A 113 11.47 -2.41 3.86
CA GLY A 113 10.84 -1.81 2.69
C GLY A 113 9.41 -1.33 2.98
N VAL A 114 8.92 -0.41 2.17
CA VAL A 114 7.52 0.04 2.18
C VAL A 114 6.93 -0.08 0.79
N VAL A 115 5.70 -0.58 0.71
CA VAL A 115 4.89 -0.65 -0.53
C VAL A 115 3.52 -0.08 -0.25
N THR A 116 3.21 1.09 -0.82
CA THR A 116 1.97 1.80 -0.53
C THR A 116 1.26 2.32 -1.77
N ARG A 117 -0.08 2.35 -1.73
CA ARG A 117 -0.94 2.96 -2.77
C ARG A 117 -1.02 4.48 -2.63
N ASN A 118 -0.50 5.03 -1.54
CA ASN A 118 -0.48 6.47 -1.29
C ASN A 118 0.59 7.17 -2.13
N CYS A 119 0.41 8.48 -2.33
CA CYS A 119 1.42 9.31 -2.99
C CYS A 119 2.63 9.55 -2.06
N GLN A 120 3.78 9.78 -2.67
CA GLN A 120 5.02 10.05 -1.94
C GLN A 120 4.89 11.27 -1.01
N ALA A 121 4.19 12.31 -1.46
CA ALA A 121 4.00 13.53 -0.67
C ALA A 121 3.24 13.25 0.64
N ALA A 122 2.20 12.42 0.63
CA ALA A 122 1.47 12.03 1.83
C ALA A 122 2.34 11.18 2.77
N VAL A 123 3.08 10.22 2.23
CA VAL A 123 4.02 9.38 3.00
C VAL A 123 5.07 10.23 3.72
N THR A 124 5.75 11.11 2.99
CA THR A 124 6.81 11.96 3.57
C THR A 124 6.28 13.05 4.48
N MET A 125 5.02 13.44 4.35
CA MET A 125 4.38 14.37 5.30
C MET A 125 4.18 13.73 6.67
N VAL A 126 3.77 12.44 6.73
CA VAL A 126 3.57 11.70 7.98
C VAL A 126 4.88 11.16 8.53
N PHE A 127 5.80 10.76 7.65
CA PHE A 127 7.09 10.20 8.02
C PHE A 127 8.23 10.91 7.25
N PRO A 128 8.60 12.15 7.63
CA PRO A 128 9.55 12.97 6.86
C PRO A 128 10.94 12.34 6.70
N ASP A 129 11.39 11.57 7.66
CA ASP A 129 12.68 10.91 7.69
C ASP A 129 12.62 9.40 7.38
N ILE A 130 11.57 8.93 6.68
CA ILE A 130 11.36 7.52 6.35
C ILE A 130 12.58 6.84 5.69
N PHE A 131 13.29 7.57 4.83
CA PHE A 131 14.47 7.07 4.12
C PHE A 131 15.69 6.85 5.03
N ASN A 132 15.67 7.32 6.29
CA ASN A 132 16.69 7.00 7.29
C ASN A 132 16.44 5.64 7.93
N TYR A 133 15.21 5.12 7.83
CA TYR A 133 14.74 3.88 8.46
C TYR A 133 14.49 2.76 7.45
N CYS A 134 14.05 3.10 6.24
CA CYS A 134 13.68 2.13 5.21
C CYS A 134 14.68 2.15 4.07
N ASP A 135 15.13 0.96 3.64
CA ASP A 135 16.05 0.75 2.50
C ASP A 135 15.34 0.92 1.15
N SER A 136 14.01 0.80 1.14
CA SER A 136 13.19 0.95 -0.06
C SER A 136 11.81 1.49 0.31
N VAL A 137 11.31 2.48 -0.44
CA VAL A 137 9.95 3.02 -0.28
C VAL A 137 9.35 3.11 -1.68
N ILE A 138 8.39 2.25 -1.98
CA ILE A 138 7.74 2.18 -3.29
C ILE A 138 6.31 2.70 -3.16
N THR A 139 6.09 3.92 -3.62
CA THR A 139 4.78 4.57 -3.68
C THR A 139 4.09 4.27 -5.01
N ARG A 140 2.81 4.69 -5.16
CA ARG A 140 2.06 4.42 -6.40
C ARG A 140 2.69 5.02 -7.66
N GLU A 141 3.48 6.07 -7.51
CA GLU A 141 4.15 6.74 -8.64
C GLU A 141 5.35 5.94 -9.17
N MET A 142 5.88 5.01 -8.38
CA MET A 142 7.13 4.29 -8.68
C MET A 142 6.91 2.96 -9.40
N THR A 143 5.66 2.60 -9.70
CA THR A 143 5.32 1.36 -10.41
C THR A 143 4.14 1.55 -11.34
N ARG A 144 4.12 0.79 -12.43
CA ARG A 144 3.00 0.80 -13.38
C ARG A 144 1.72 0.18 -12.78
N ASN A 145 1.88 -0.88 -12.01
CA ASN A 145 0.77 -1.61 -11.40
C ASN A 145 0.97 -1.70 -9.89
N VAL A 146 0.03 -1.09 -9.16
CA VAL A 146 0.01 -1.09 -7.68
C VAL A 146 -0.76 -2.30 -7.14
N LYS A 147 -0.67 -2.56 -5.83
CA LYS A 147 -1.52 -3.54 -5.11
C LYS A 147 -2.99 -3.41 -5.57
N PRO A 148 -3.70 -4.49 -5.89
CA PRO A 148 -3.41 -5.91 -5.63
C PRO A 148 -2.53 -6.59 -6.69
N HIS A 149 -1.90 -5.88 -7.64
CA HIS A 149 -0.99 -6.47 -8.62
C HIS A 149 0.37 -6.77 -7.97
N PRO A 150 0.93 -8.00 -8.12
CA PRO A 150 2.16 -8.40 -7.43
C PRO A 150 3.41 -7.62 -7.88
N GLU A 151 3.38 -6.96 -9.04
CA GLU A 151 4.47 -6.10 -9.53
C GLU A 151 4.92 -5.09 -8.46
N HIS A 152 3.96 -4.50 -7.73
CA HIS A 152 4.25 -3.51 -6.69
C HIS A 152 5.21 -4.07 -5.62
N LEU A 153 4.96 -5.28 -5.16
CA LEU A 153 5.83 -5.94 -4.18
C LEU A 153 7.15 -6.40 -4.82
N PHE A 154 7.13 -6.90 -6.06
CA PHE A 154 8.35 -7.28 -6.76
C PHE A 154 9.32 -6.13 -7.01
N VAL A 155 8.82 -4.90 -7.22
CA VAL A 155 9.69 -3.71 -7.31
C VAL A 155 10.43 -3.50 -6.00
N ALA A 156 9.75 -3.59 -4.85
CA ALA A 156 10.38 -3.46 -3.53
C ALA A 156 11.39 -4.58 -3.26
N ILE A 157 11.01 -5.84 -3.50
CA ILE A 157 11.89 -7.00 -3.31
C ILE A 157 13.18 -6.86 -4.13
N ARG A 158 13.06 -6.47 -5.41
CA ARG A 158 14.24 -6.25 -6.27
C ARG A 158 15.12 -5.11 -5.77
N SER A 159 14.53 -4.00 -5.32
CA SER A 159 15.30 -2.87 -4.79
C SER A 159 16.04 -3.22 -3.50
N LEU A 160 15.49 -4.12 -2.69
CA LEU A 160 16.11 -4.65 -1.49
C LEU A 160 17.21 -5.70 -1.80
N GLY A 161 17.19 -6.30 -2.98
CA GLY A 161 18.16 -7.35 -3.37
C GLY A 161 18.05 -8.62 -2.53
N VAL A 162 16.83 -8.97 -2.11
CA VAL A 162 16.53 -10.16 -1.29
C VAL A 162 15.58 -11.06 -2.06
N ALA A 163 15.71 -12.37 -1.92
CA ALA A 163 14.79 -13.31 -2.55
C ALA A 163 13.40 -13.27 -1.86
N PRO A 164 12.30 -13.49 -2.62
CA PRO A 164 10.95 -13.45 -2.05
C PRO A 164 10.75 -14.39 -0.85
N GLU A 165 11.30 -15.59 -0.91
CA GLU A 165 11.19 -16.61 0.16
C GLU A 165 11.95 -16.24 1.44
N LEU A 166 12.87 -15.26 1.37
CA LEU A 166 13.59 -14.68 2.50
C LEU A 166 13.00 -13.33 2.93
N SER A 167 11.83 -12.99 2.41
CA SER A 167 11.13 -11.74 2.68
C SER A 167 9.77 -11.98 3.32
N SER A 168 9.27 -10.99 4.04
CA SER A 168 7.88 -10.96 4.52
C SER A 168 7.14 -9.74 4.03
N MET A 169 5.84 -9.90 3.72
CA MET A 169 4.90 -8.80 3.48
C MET A 169 4.03 -8.64 4.72
N VAL A 170 4.00 -7.43 5.26
CA VAL A 170 3.23 -7.05 6.46
C VAL A 170 2.20 -6.00 6.08
N GLY A 171 0.93 -6.23 6.37
CA GLY A 171 -0.13 -5.28 6.04
C GLY A 171 -1.44 -5.55 6.77
N ASP A 172 -2.33 -4.57 6.75
CA ASP A 172 -3.63 -4.61 7.42
C ASP A 172 -4.79 -4.97 6.48
N HIS A 173 -4.51 -5.13 5.18
CA HIS A 173 -5.56 -5.32 4.17
C HIS A 173 -5.38 -6.66 3.41
N PRO A 174 -6.47 -7.35 3.01
CA PRO A 174 -6.41 -8.59 2.22
C PRO A 174 -5.56 -8.51 0.94
N MET A 175 -5.45 -7.31 0.32
CA MET A 175 -4.59 -7.16 -0.86
C MET A 175 -3.10 -7.28 -0.54
N ASP A 176 -2.65 -6.94 0.68
CA ASP A 176 -1.26 -7.09 1.12
C ASP A 176 -0.93 -8.58 1.27
N ILE A 177 -1.84 -9.31 1.89
CA ILE A 177 -1.72 -10.75 2.04
C ILE A 177 -1.69 -11.42 0.67
N LYS A 178 -2.60 -11.03 -0.22
CA LYS A 178 -2.67 -11.58 -1.58
C LYS A 178 -1.37 -11.37 -2.35
N ILE A 179 -0.85 -10.14 -2.42
CA ILE A 179 0.40 -9.89 -3.17
C ILE A 179 1.61 -10.59 -2.55
N GLY A 180 1.64 -10.72 -1.21
CA GLY A 180 2.66 -11.48 -0.51
C GLY A 180 2.63 -12.95 -0.88
N LYS A 181 1.45 -13.56 -0.93
CA LYS A 181 1.25 -14.95 -1.38
C LYS A 181 1.65 -15.14 -2.83
N ASP A 182 1.17 -14.25 -3.71
CA ASP A 182 1.46 -14.29 -5.15
C ASP A 182 2.98 -14.14 -5.41
N ALA A 183 3.69 -13.39 -4.58
CA ALA A 183 5.14 -13.21 -4.65
C ALA A 183 5.94 -14.33 -3.96
N GLY A 184 5.31 -15.18 -3.16
CA GLY A 184 5.97 -16.25 -2.43
C GLY A 184 6.64 -15.84 -1.11
N THR A 185 6.34 -14.64 -0.58
CA THR A 185 6.84 -14.16 0.72
C THR A 185 6.11 -14.83 1.90
N LEU A 186 6.63 -14.68 3.12
CA LEU A 186 5.86 -14.86 4.34
C LEU A 186 4.85 -13.71 4.45
N THR A 187 3.59 -13.99 4.83
CA THR A 187 2.56 -12.97 4.94
C THR A 187 2.11 -12.80 6.39
N ILE A 188 2.14 -11.54 6.86
CA ILE A 188 1.80 -11.18 8.23
C ILE A 188 0.71 -10.12 8.20
N GLY A 189 -0.44 -10.43 8.77
CA GLY A 189 -1.53 -9.50 8.95
C GLY A 189 -1.39 -8.71 10.26
N VAL A 190 -1.67 -7.40 10.22
CA VAL A 190 -1.73 -6.54 11.40
C VAL A 190 -3.14 -6.03 11.65
N LEU A 191 -3.52 -5.82 12.92
CA LEU A 191 -4.86 -5.43 13.33
C LEU A 191 -5.00 -3.92 13.62
N THR A 192 -4.04 -3.12 13.18
CA THR A 192 -4.04 -1.66 13.39
C THR A 192 -4.83 -0.88 12.34
N GLY A 193 -5.25 -1.53 11.25
CA GLY A 193 -5.95 -0.91 10.12
C GLY A 193 -7.43 -1.30 10.05
N TYR A 194 -7.91 -1.55 8.83
CA TYR A 194 -9.33 -1.65 8.54
C TYR A 194 -9.88 -3.09 8.57
N SER A 195 -9.03 -4.11 8.46
CA SER A 195 -9.48 -5.49 8.33
C SER A 195 -9.44 -6.24 9.66
N THR A 196 -10.37 -7.17 9.80
CA THR A 196 -10.41 -8.10 10.94
C THR A 196 -9.42 -9.25 10.75
N SER A 197 -9.08 -9.94 11.85
CA SER A 197 -8.27 -11.15 11.81
C SER A 197 -8.84 -12.21 10.85
N ASP A 198 -10.17 -12.40 10.86
CA ASP A 198 -10.85 -13.38 10.00
C ASP A 198 -10.70 -13.05 8.50
N GLU A 199 -10.77 -11.77 8.13
CA GLU A 199 -10.60 -11.34 6.74
C GLU A 199 -9.16 -11.58 6.27
N LEU A 200 -8.17 -11.27 7.10
CA LEU A 200 -6.76 -11.48 6.80
C LEU A 200 -6.43 -12.98 6.72
N LEU A 201 -6.97 -13.81 7.63
CA LEU A 201 -6.81 -15.27 7.58
C LEU A 201 -7.47 -15.87 6.34
N LYS A 202 -8.68 -15.41 5.96
CA LYS A 202 -9.35 -15.83 4.72
C LYS A 202 -8.56 -15.44 3.46
N ALA A 203 -7.84 -14.31 3.50
CA ALA A 203 -6.92 -13.93 2.43
C ALA A 203 -5.64 -14.77 2.38
N GLY A 204 -5.38 -15.59 3.42
CA GLY A 204 -4.27 -16.53 3.50
C GLY A 204 -3.07 -16.02 4.30
N ALA A 205 -3.26 -15.09 5.24
CA ALA A 205 -2.19 -14.65 6.13
C ALA A 205 -1.58 -15.87 6.88
N ASP A 206 -0.25 -15.94 6.90
CA ASP A 206 0.47 -17.00 7.60
C ASP A 206 0.50 -16.74 9.12
N ILE A 207 0.55 -15.46 9.51
CA ILE A 207 0.62 -15.00 10.90
C ILE A 207 -0.26 -13.75 11.06
N ILE A 208 -0.91 -13.59 12.21
CA ILE A 208 -1.59 -12.36 12.63
C ILE A 208 -0.90 -11.83 13.88
N ILE A 209 -0.66 -10.53 13.91
CA ILE A 209 -0.12 -9.78 15.06
C ILE A 209 -0.95 -8.53 15.31
N ASP A 210 -0.91 -7.97 16.51
CA ASP A 210 -1.73 -6.81 16.84
C ASP A 210 -1.25 -5.56 16.09
N LYS A 211 0.05 -5.31 16.01
CA LYS A 211 0.68 -4.18 15.32
C LYS A 211 2.01 -4.56 14.68
N ALA A 212 2.45 -3.81 13.70
CA ALA A 212 3.69 -4.09 12.97
C ALA A 212 4.92 -4.20 13.89
N ALA A 213 4.97 -3.43 14.99
CA ALA A 213 6.08 -3.46 15.94
C ALA A 213 6.28 -4.84 16.61
N ASP A 214 5.25 -5.67 16.70
CA ASP A 214 5.31 -6.98 17.34
C ASP A 214 6.08 -8.01 16.50
N ILE A 215 6.39 -7.67 15.24
CA ILE A 215 7.20 -8.52 14.35
C ILE A 215 8.59 -8.82 14.96
N ILE A 216 9.13 -7.90 15.75
CA ILE A 216 10.45 -8.05 16.39
C ILE A 216 10.54 -9.31 17.24
N GLY A 217 9.43 -9.71 17.87
CA GLY A 217 9.33 -10.95 18.64
C GLY A 217 9.27 -12.23 17.81
N LEU A 218 9.03 -12.12 16.50
CA LEU A 218 8.94 -13.26 15.57
C LEU A 218 10.26 -13.51 14.82
N LEU A 219 11.13 -12.51 14.77
CA LEU A 219 12.39 -12.55 14.03
C LEU A 219 13.56 -12.94 14.93
N PRO A 220 14.60 -13.59 14.39
CA PRO A 220 15.79 -14.01 15.12
C PRO A 220 16.61 -12.85 15.69
#